data_4c586bf985311d25df92e624cb931d75
#
_entry.id   4c586bf985311d25df92e624cb931d75
#
_cell.length_a   1.000
_cell.length_b   1.000
_cell.length_c   1.000
_cell.angle_alpha   90.00
_cell.angle_beta   90.00
_cell.angle_gamma   90.00
#
_symmetry.space_group_name_H-M   'P 1'
#
loop_
_entity.id
_entity.type
_entity.pdbx_description
1 polymer ?
#
loop_
_entity_poly.entity_id
_entity_poly.type
_entity_poly.pdbx_seq_one_letter_code
_entity_poly.pdbx_strand_id
1 'polypeptide(L)' 'RDSRWSQLIEQAAEARNPALVALLAGLGMQGFGWERMTPRHLYHIVAALNAVGLSAEARMIAAEAVARG' A
#
# COMPACT_ATOMS: atom_id res chain seq x y z
N ARG A 1 -7.25 -14.84 0.09
CA ARG A 1 -7.06 -14.74 1.50
C ARG A 1 -6.00 -13.70 1.86
N ASP A 2 -6.34 -12.80 2.76
CA ASP A 2 -5.45 -11.69 3.08
C ASP A 2 -4.33 -12.15 3.99
N SER A 3 -3.15 -11.60 3.74
CA SER A 3 -2.00 -11.86 4.56
C SER A 3 -2.07 -11.05 5.85
N ARG A 4 -1.20 -11.38 6.79
CA ARG A 4 -1.09 -10.60 8.02
C ARG A 4 -0.70 -9.16 7.71
N TRP A 5 0.18 -8.97 6.71
CA TRP A 5 0.58 -7.63 6.31
C TRP A 5 -0.62 -6.80 5.84
N SER A 6 -1.49 -7.40 5.00
CA SER A 6 -2.70 -6.70 4.53
C SER A 6 -3.58 -6.27 5.68
N GLN A 7 -3.73 -7.15 6.67
CA GLN A 7 -4.54 -6.83 7.85
C GLN A 7 -3.94 -5.69 8.64
N LEU A 8 -2.62 -5.69 8.79
CA LEU A 8 -1.93 -4.64 9.54
C LEU A 8 -2.06 -3.28 8.86
N ILE A 9 -1.88 -3.24 7.54
CA ILE A 9 -1.97 -1.96 6.85
C ILE A 9 -3.40 -1.43 6.86
N GLU A 10 -4.38 -2.32 6.79
CA GLU A 10 -5.78 -1.90 6.92
C GLU A 10 -6.07 -1.34 8.30
N GLN A 11 -5.56 -1.99 9.34
CA GLN A 11 -5.74 -1.51 10.71
C GLN A 11 -5.08 -0.16 10.92
N ALA A 12 -3.90 0.03 10.37
CA ALA A 12 -3.20 1.30 10.45
C ALA A 12 -4.01 2.42 9.76
N ALA A 13 -4.63 2.10 8.62
CA ALA A 13 -5.46 3.06 7.91
C ALA A 13 -6.71 3.41 8.72
N GLU A 14 -7.34 2.41 9.33
CA GLU A 14 -8.53 2.63 10.17
C GLU A 14 -8.20 3.49 11.38
N ALA A 15 -7.00 3.30 11.92
CA ALA A 15 -6.53 4.10 13.06
C ALA A 15 -6.09 5.50 12.65
N ARG A 16 -6.15 5.83 11.36
CA ARG A 16 -5.74 7.13 10.84
C ARG A 16 -4.30 7.45 11.20
N ASN A 17 -3.42 6.48 11.02
CA ASN A 17 -2.00 6.61 11.36
C ASN A 17 -1.17 6.63 10.08
N PRO A 18 -0.93 7.81 9.48
CA PRO A 18 -0.21 7.87 8.21
C PRO A 18 1.22 7.38 8.30
N ALA A 19 1.90 7.63 9.41
CA ALA A 19 3.28 7.16 9.55
C ALA A 19 3.35 5.64 9.50
N LEU A 20 2.44 4.96 10.19
CA LEU A 20 2.43 3.51 10.20
C LEU A 20 2.01 2.95 8.83
N VAL A 21 1.04 3.59 8.18
CA VAL A 21 0.64 3.18 6.83
C VAL A 21 1.83 3.31 5.88
N ALA A 22 2.55 4.43 5.94
CA ALA A 22 3.71 4.63 5.06
C ALA A 22 4.78 3.58 5.31
N LEU A 23 5.04 3.26 6.57
CA LEU A 23 6.03 2.24 6.93
C LEU A 23 5.62 0.88 6.39
N LEU A 24 4.37 0.48 6.62
CA LEU A 24 3.89 -0.82 6.17
C LEU A 24 3.83 -0.91 4.65
N ALA A 25 3.47 0.18 3.97
CA ALA A 25 3.50 0.23 2.51
C ALA A 25 4.92 0.01 1.99
N GLY A 26 5.89 0.71 2.58
CA GLY A 26 7.28 0.55 2.19
C GLY A 26 7.80 -0.85 2.42
N LEU A 27 7.47 -1.44 3.57
CA LEU A 27 7.87 -2.82 3.88
C LEU A 27 7.26 -3.80 2.89
N GLY A 28 5.99 -3.62 2.54
CA GLY A 28 5.32 -4.49 1.59
C GLY A 28 5.93 -4.40 0.21
N MET A 29 6.18 -3.19 -0.25
CA MET A 29 6.78 -3.00 -1.57
C MET A 29 8.19 -3.57 -1.63
N GLN A 30 8.97 -3.40 -0.57
CA GLN A 30 10.32 -3.93 -0.49
C GLN A 30 10.31 -5.45 -0.44
N GLY A 31 9.38 -6.03 0.32
CA GLY A 31 9.31 -7.47 0.49
C GLY A 31 8.83 -8.21 -0.74
N PHE A 32 7.83 -7.66 -1.44
CA PHE A 32 7.28 -8.33 -2.62
C PHE A 32 8.03 -7.98 -3.90
N GLY A 33 8.51 -6.74 -4.01
CA GLY A 33 9.03 -6.21 -5.27
C GLY A 33 7.90 -6.02 -6.28
N TRP A 34 8.19 -5.33 -7.37
CA TRP A 34 7.17 -5.05 -8.37
C TRP A 34 6.72 -6.29 -9.13
N GLU A 35 7.64 -7.24 -9.37
CA GLU A 35 7.31 -8.44 -10.14
C GLU A 35 6.31 -9.33 -9.43
N ARG A 36 6.33 -9.30 -8.09
CA ARG A 36 5.48 -10.18 -7.29
C ARG A 36 4.31 -9.45 -6.67
N MET A 37 4.18 -8.17 -6.96
CA MET A 37 3.09 -7.36 -6.42
C MET A 37 1.82 -7.69 -7.18
N THR A 38 0.84 -8.27 -6.49
CA THR A 38 -0.44 -8.59 -7.10
C THR A 38 -1.32 -7.35 -7.12
N PRO A 39 -2.36 -7.33 -7.98
CA PRO A 39 -3.33 -6.23 -7.94
C PRO A 39 -3.95 -6.06 -6.56
N ARG A 40 -4.13 -7.14 -5.83
CA ARG A 40 -4.71 -7.08 -4.49
C ARG A 40 -3.78 -6.36 -3.51
N HIS A 41 -2.49 -6.70 -3.54
CA HIS A 41 -1.51 -6.01 -2.70
C HIS A 41 -1.46 -4.52 -3.03
N LEU A 42 -1.45 -4.21 -4.30
CA LEU A 42 -1.41 -2.83 -4.76
C LEU A 42 -2.65 -2.06 -4.30
N TYR A 43 -3.81 -2.70 -4.39
CA TYR A 43 -5.05 -2.10 -3.93
C TYR A 43 -4.97 -1.73 -2.45
N HIS A 44 -4.47 -2.65 -1.61
CA HIS A 44 -4.34 -2.39 -0.18
C HIS A 44 -3.43 -1.19 0.10
N ILE A 45 -2.32 -1.10 -0.62
CA ILE A 45 -1.38 0.00 -0.43
C ILE A 45 -2.03 1.33 -0.83
N VAL A 46 -2.61 1.39 -2.02
CA VAL A 46 -3.19 2.62 -2.53
C VAL A 46 -4.38 3.06 -1.68
N ALA A 47 -5.24 2.11 -1.31
CA ALA A 47 -6.40 2.43 -0.49
C ALA A 47 -6.00 2.93 0.89
N ALA A 48 -5.00 2.31 1.51
CA ALA A 48 -4.56 2.71 2.84
C ALA A 48 -3.91 4.10 2.81
N LEU A 49 -3.09 4.36 1.80
CA LEU A 49 -2.47 5.68 1.66
C LEU A 49 -3.52 6.78 1.48
N ASN A 50 -4.51 6.51 0.63
CA ASN A 50 -5.59 7.48 0.43
C ASN A 50 -6.39 7.70 1.72
N ALA A 51 -6.63 6.64 2.48
CA ALA A 51 -7.43 6.72 3.70
C ALA A 51 -6.79 7.64 4.74
N VAL A 52 -5.47 7.75 4.75
CA VAL A 52 -4.77 8.60 5.72
C VAL A 52 -4.30 9.93 5.12
N GLY A 53 -4.78 10.26 3.92
CA GLY A 53 -4.48 11.56 3.31
C GLY A 53 -3.19 11.61 2.51
N LEU A 54 -2.54 10.48 2.28
CA LEU A 54 -1.31 10.41 1.50
C LEU A 54 -1.64 10.15 0.03
N SER A 55 -2.49 10.99 -0.54
CA SER A 55 -3.01 10.76 -1.89
C SER A 55 -2.00 11.02 -2.98
N ALA A 56 -1.04 11.93 -2.76
CA ALA A 56 0.02 12.13 -3.74
C ALA A 56 0.88 10.88 -3.86
N GLU A 57 1.23 10.28 -2.73
CA GLU A 57 2.00 9.04 -2.69
C GLU A 57 1.21 7.90 -3.33
N ALA A 58 -0.08 7.82 -3.04
CA ALA A 58 -0.94 6.80 -3.64
C ALA A 58 -0.94 6.91 -5.16
N ARG A 59 -1.06 8.13 -5.68
CA ARG A 59 -1.06 8.36 -7.13
C ARG A 59 0.28 7.99 -7.76
N MET A 60 1.37 8.30 -7.10
CA MET A 60 2.70 7.97 -7.61
C MET A 60 2.87 6.45 -7.74
N ILE A 61 2.44 5.73 -6.72
CA ILE A 61 2.55 4.26 -6.73
C ILE A 61 1.66 3.66 -7.81
N ALA A 62 0.42 4.15 -7.91
CA ALA A 62 -0.50 3.65 -8.94
C ALA A 62 0.03 3.93 -10.34
N ALA A 63 0.58 5.12 -10.56
CA ALA A 63 1.14 5.48 -11.86
C ALA A 63 2.34 4.60 -12.21
N GLU A 64 3.20 4.32 -11.24
CA GLU A 64 4.35 3.47 -11.47
C GLU A 64 3.91 2.04 -11.81
N ALA A 65 2.88 1.55 -11.14
CA ALA A 65 2.35 0.21 -11.42
C ALA A 65 1.83 0.11 -12.85
N VAL A 66 1.12 1.14 -13.32
CA VAL A 66 0.62 1.18 -14.69
C VAL A 66 1.77 1.21 -15.68
N ALA A 67 2.80 2.02 -15.40
CA ALA A 67 3.94 2.15 -16.29
C ALA A 67 4.72 0.83 -16.41
N ARG A 68 4.76 0.06 -15.34
CA ARG A 68 5.46 -1.23 -15.34
C ARG A 68 4.63 -2.36 -15.91
N GLY A 69 3.33 -2.23 -15.79
CA GLY A 69 2.40 -3.24 -16.26
C GLY A 69 2.25 -3.27 -17.73
#